data_7ea73d1ea28d8dfc0404cc88cec98eb8
#
_entry.id   7ea73d1ea28d8dfc0404cc88cec98eb8
#
_cell.length_a   1.000
_cell.length_b   1.000
_cell.length_c   1.000
_cell.angle_alpha   90.00
_cell.angle_beta   90.00
_cell.angle_gamma   90.00
#
_symmetry.space_group_name_H-M   'P 1'
#
loop_
_entity.id
_entity.type
_entity.pdbx_description
1 polymer ?
#
loop_
_entity_poly.entity_id
_entity_poly.type
_entity_poly.pdbx_seq_one_letter_code
_entity_poly.pdbx_strand_id
1 'polypeptide(L)'
;MNTPSNVAYQVMWNRMISVVEEQAQALVRTAFSTSVREAGDLSAGVYDTAGQMLAQAVTGTPGHVNAMADAVGHFIRRIGRENIFEGDVYITNDPWEGTGHLHDITVVTPSFHKGELAGFFGCTAHIVDIGGRGFGADAASVYEEGLYIPIMKLVNRGEVDQTLIRIVRG
;
A
#
# COMPACT_ATOMS: atom_id res chain seq x y z
N MET A 1 -19.20 -27.25 -8.01
CA MET A 1 -18.92 -26.22 -6.97
C MET A 1 -20.26 -25.54 -6.67
N ASN A 2 -20.69 -25.53 -5.39
CA ASN A 2 -21.92 -24.80 -5.02
C ASN A 2 -21.65 -23.30 -5.12
N THR A 3 -22.43 -22.59 -5.92
CA THR A 3 -22.41 -21.12 -5.97
C THR A 3 -22.79 -20.58 -4.60
N PRO A 4 -21.99 -19.69 -3.98
CA PRO A 4 -22.34 -19.11 -2.70
C PRO A 4 -23.69 -18.39 -2.77
N SER A 5 -24.46 -18.42 -1.70
CA SER A 5 -25.73 -17.67 -1.63
C SER A 5 -25.45 -16.15 -1.60
N ASN A 6 -26.42 -15.33 -1.99
CA ASN A 6 -26.32 -13.87 -1.91
C ASN A 6 -25.96 -13.39 -0.50
N VAL A 7 -26.44 -14.09 0.53
CA VAL A 7 -26.09 -13.81 1.93
C VAL A 7 -24.62 -14.07 2.21
N ALA A 8 -24.05 -15.16 1.67
CA ALA A 8 -22.63 -15.46 1.84
C ALA A 8 -21.73 -14.40 1.17
N TYR A 9 -22.10 -13.91 -0.03
CA TYR A 9 -21.41 -12.82 -0.68
C TYR A 9 -21.49 -11.52 0.14
N GLN A 10 -22.66 -11.18 0.68
CA GLN A 10 -22.83 -9.99 1.52
C GLN A 10 -21.97 -10.06 2.79
N VAL A 11 -21.95 -11.21 3.46
CA VAL A 11 -21.11 -11.43 4.64
C VAL A 11 -19.63 -11.30 4.31
N MET A 12 -19.19 -11.91 3.20
CA MET A 12 -17.80 -11.82 2.74
C MET A 12 -17.41 -10.35 2.44
N TRP A 13 -18.27 -9.62 1.73
CA TRP A 13 -18.06 -8.22 1.38
C TRP A 13 -17.92 -7.34 2.63
N ASN A 14 -18.86 -7.46 3.57
CA ASN A 14 -18.83 -6.70 4.82
C ASN A 14 -17.57 -7.04 5.65
N ARG A 15 -17.08 -8.28 5.62
CA ARG A 15 -15.84 -8.67 6.27
C ARG A 15 -14.62 -8.04 5.63
N MET A 16 -14.55 -7.99 4.29
CA MET A 16 -13.45 -7.31 3.59
C MET A 16 -13.39 -5.82 3.97
N ILE A 17 -14.54 -5.13 3.98
CA ILE A 17 -14.61 -3.73 4.41
C ILE A 17 -14.13 -3.59 5.86
N SER A 18 -14.54 -4.47 6.77
CA SER A 18 -14.10 -4.41 8.18
C SER A 18 -12.59 -4.62 8.32
N VAL A 19 -12.00 -5.53 7.56
CA VAL A 19 -10.55 -5.81 7.60
C VAL A 19 -9.74 -4.61 7.10
N VAL A 20 -10.14 -3.99 5.99
CA VAL A 20 -9.40 -2.83 5.46
C VAL A 20 -9.58 -1.61 6.33
N GLU A 21 -10.74 -1.45 7.00
CA GLU A 21 -10.93 -0.40 7.99
C GLU A 21 -10.04 -0.60 9.22
N GLU A 22 -9.88 -1.84 9.69
CA GLU A 22 -8.95 -2.18 10.77
C GLU A 22 -7.49 -1.89 10.37
N GLN A 23 -7.12 -2.18 9.12
CA GLN A 23 -5.80 -1.83 8.57
C GLN A 23 -5.57 -0.32 8.59
N ALA A 24 -6.53 0.49 8.14
CA ALA A 24 -6.46 1.95 8.18
C ALA A 24 -6.34 2.48 9.62
N GLN A 25 -7.15 1.95 10.53
CA GLN A 25 -7.10 2.33 11.95
C GLN A 25 -5.77 1.92 12.62
N ALA A 26 -5.16 0.81 12.21
CA ALA A 26 -3.83 0.43 12.68
C ALA A 26 -2.77 1.44 12.23
N LEU A 27 -2.82 1.91 10.97
CA LEU A 27 -1.94 2.97 10.47
C LEU A 27 -2.10 4.25 11.29
N VAL A 28 -3.33 4.70 11.53
CA VAL A 28 -3.61 5.90 12.34
C VAL A 28 -3.02 5.77 13.75
N ARG A 29 -3.23 4.62 14.40
CA ARG A 29 -2.76 4.40 15.79
C ARG A 29 -1.25 4.29 15.92
N THR A 30 -0.56 3.84 14.87
CA THR A 30 0.90 3.62 14.87
C THR A 30 1.69 4.75 14.23
N ALA A 31 1.03 5.67 13.53
CA ALA A 31 1.67 6.78 12.84
C ALA A 31 2.27 7.81 13.81
N PHE A 32 3.46 8.28 13.50
CA PHE A 32 4.09 9.46 14.13
C PHE A 32 3.69 10.76 13.43
N SER A 33 3.31 10.67 12.15
CA SER A 33 2.86 11.80 11.34
C SER A 33 1.50 12.33 11.80
N THR A 34 1.40 13.64 11.98
CA THR A 34 0.12 14.32 12.25
C THR A 34 -0.79 14.28 11.02
N SER A 35 -0.23 14.28 9.80
CA SER A 35 -0.99 14.14 8.56
C SER A 35 -1.80 12.85 8.55
N VAL A 36 -1.19 11.73 8.92
CA VAL A 36 -1.87 10.43 9.01
C VAL A 36 -2.80 10.39 10.22
N ARG A 37 -2.30 10.77 11.40
CA ARG A 37 -2.99 10.53 12.67
C ARG A 37 -4.19 11.44 12.87
N GLU A 38 -4.11 12.70 12.42
CA GLU A 38 -5.12 13.73 12.68
C GLU A 38 -5.89 14.10 11.41
N ALA A 39 -5.24 14.15 10.24
CA ALA A 39 -5.89 14.46 8.97
C ALA A 39 -6.35 13.22 8.19
N GLY A 40 -5.92 12.00 8.61
CA GLY A 40 -6.31 10.75 7.94
C GLY A 40 -5.69 10.61 6.55
N ASP A 41 -4.49 11.17 6.32
CA ASP A 41 -3.81 11.14 5.04
C ASP A 41 -3.15 9.78 4.80
N LEU A 42 -4.00 8.83 4.49
CA LEU A 42 -3.68 7.41 4.24
C LEU A 42 -4.75 6.78 3.37
N SER A 43 -4.49 5.57 2.90
CA SER A 43 -5.48 4.67 2.30
C SER A 43 -5.13 3.22 2.60
N ALA A 44 -6.14 2.36 2.64
CA ALA A 44 -5.97 0.92 2.79
C ALA A 44 -6.98 0.18 1.91
N GLY A 45 -6.56 -0.92 1.30
CA GLY A 45 -7.39 -1.71 0.40
C GLY A 45 -7.00 -3.19 0.35
N VAL A 46 -7.95 -4.01 -0.07
CA VAL A 46 -7.76 -5.42 -0.40
C VAL A 46 -8.01 -5.63 -1.88
N TYR A 47 -7.22 -6.50 -2.49
CA TYR A 47 -7.17 -6.71 -3.94
C TYR A 47 -7.22 -8.21 -4.26
N ASP A 48 -7.77 -8.54 -5.41
CA ASP A 48 -7.73 -9.90 -5.93
C ASP A 48 -6.32 -10.28 -6.44
N THR A 49 -6.20 -11.49 -6.93
CA THR A 49 -4.93 -12.00 -7.47
C THR A 49 -4.50 -11.33 -8.78
N ALA A 50 -5.36 -10.58 -9.44
CA ALA A 50 -5.04 -9.78 -10.63
C ALA A 50 -4.65 -8.34 -10.26
N GLY A 51 -4.75 -7.95 -8.99
CA GLY A 51 -4.48 -6.60 -8.50
C GLY A 51 -5.67 -5.66 -8.63
N GLN A 52 -6.89 -6.18 -8.86
CA GLN A 52 -8.10 -5.38 -8.90
C GLN A 52 -8.60 -5.15 -7.47
N MET A 53 -8.92 -3.90 -7.12
CA MET A 53 -9.42 -3.55 -5.81
C MET A 53 -10.79 -4.18 -5.55
N LEU A 54 -10.91 -4.92 -4.46
CA LEU A 54 -12.16 -5.53 -4.00
C LEU A 54 -12.88 -4.66 -2.96
N ALA A 55 -12.13 -4.09 -2.02
CA ALA A 55 -12.66 -3.18 -1.01
C ALA A 55 -11.57 -2.21 -0.55
N GLN A 56 -12.00 -1.03 -0.08
CA GLN A 56 -11.12 -0.05 0.56
C GLN A 56 -11.71 0.42 1.88
N ALA A 57 -10.86 0.96 2.74
CA ALA A 57 -11.27 1.59 3.97
C ALA A 57 -12.09 2.87 3.69
N VAL A 58 -13.05 3.15 4.55
CA VAL A 58 -13.80 4.42 4.55
C VAL A 58 -12.92 5.54 5.11
N THR A 59 -12.11 5.21 6.13
CA THR A 59 -11.07 6.09 6.66
C THR A 59 -9.95 6.21 5.64
N GLY A 60 -9.70 7.42 5.13
CA GLY A 60 -8.61 7.68 4.20
C GLY A 60 -8.84 8.89 3.30
N THR A 61 -7.82 9.21 2.52
CA THR A 61 -7.80 10.34 1.60
C THR A 61 -8.51 9.99 0.29
N PRO A 62 -9.58 10.71 -0.11
CA PRO A 62 -10.28 10.42 -1.36
C PRO A 62 -9.38 10.47 -2.61
N GLY A 63 -8.35 11.33 -2.59
CA GLY A 63 -7.39 11.45 -3.70
C GLY A 63 -6.60 10.17 -3.98
N HIS A 64 -6.39 9.31 -2.98
CA HIS A 64 -5.65 8.06 -3.14
C HIS A 64 -6.47 6.91 -3.76
N VAL A 65 -7.80 7.03 -3.79
CA VAL A 65 -8.71 5.93 -4.17
C VAL A 65 -8.37 5.36 -5.54
N ASN A 66 -8.32 6.20 -6.56
CA ASN A 66 -8.06 5.77 -7.94
C ASN A 66 -6.61 5.32 -8.13
N ALA A 67 -5.65 6.05 -7.54
CA ALA A 67 -4.25 5.70 -7.60
C ALA A 67 -3.97 4.34 -6.95
N MET A 68 -4.55 4.08 -5.78
CA MET A 68 -4.42 2.79 -5.11
C MET A 68 -5.14 1.66 -5.84
N ALA A 69 -6.24 1.95 -6.57
CA ALA A 69 -6.92 0.94 -7.38
C ALA A 69 -6.01 0.35 -8.46
N ASP A 70 -5.10 1.15 -9.02
CA ASP A 70 -4.15 0.73 -10.06
C ASP A 70 -2.78 0.30 -9.52
N ALA A 71 -2.39 0.80 -8.33
CA ALA A 71 -1.05 0.62 -7.76
C ALA A 71 -0.64 -0.85 -7.67
N VAL A 72 -1.50 -1.74 -7.13
CA VAL A 72 -1.17 -3.17 -6.99
C VAL A 72 -0.90 -3.83 -8.35
N GLY A 73 -1.60 -3.41 -9.40
CA GLY A 73 -1.33 -3.85 -10.77
C GLY A 73 0.08 -3.47 -11.25
N HIS A 74 0.59 -2.28 -10.86
CA HIS A 74 1.96 -1.88 -11.15
C HIS A 74 2.98 -2.78 -10.44
N PHE A 75 2.77 -3.08 -9.14
CA PHE A 75 3.64 -4.00 -8.41
C PHE A 75 3.70 -5.38 -9.08
N ILE A 76 2.55 -5.96 -9.47
CA ILE A 76 2.49 -7.27 -10.14
C ILE A 76 3.27 -7.25 -11.46
N ARG A 77 3.11 -6.18 -12.26
CA ARG A 77 3.81 -6.05 -13.55
C ARG A 77 5.32 -5.87 -13.40
N ARG A 78 5.76 -5.10 -12.40
CA ARG A 78 7.19 -4.80 -12.18
C ARG A 78 7.94 -5.97 -11.56
N ILE A 79 7.32 -6.65 -10.62
CA ILE A 79 7.94 -7.78 -9.90
C ILE A 79 7.90 -9.07 -10.74
N GLY A 80 6.82 -9.26 -11.51
CA GLY A 80 6.49 -10.52 -12.16
C GLY A 80 5.80 -11.49 -11.20
N ARG A 81 4.67 -12.03 -11.61
CA ARG A 81 3.83 -12.89 -10.75
C ARG A 81 4.58 -14.11 -10.18
N GLU A 82 5.51 -14.65 -10.97
CA GLU A 82 6.38 -15.77 -10.61
C GLU A 82 7.39 -15.46 -9.50
N ASN A 83 7.61 -14.18 -9.21
CA ASN A 83 8.54 -13.68 -8.19
C ASN A 83 7.84 -13.21 -6.91
N ILE A 84 6.52 -13.45 -6.80
CA ILE A 84 5.70 -13.09 -5.63
C ILE A 84 5.60 -14.32 -4.73
N PHE A 85 6.09 -14.20 -3.48
CA PHE A 85 6.15 -15.30 -2.54
C PHE A 85 5.50 -14.95 -1.21
N GLU A 86 5.09 -15.97 -0.48
CA GLU A 86 4.62 -15.83 0.89
C GLU A 86 5.71 -15.21 1.77
N GLY A 87 5.33 -14.22 2.59
CA GLY A 87 6.26 -13.46 3.43
C GLY A 87 6.94 -12.28 2.74
N ASP A 88 6.64 -12.02 1.45
CA ASP A 88 7.09 -10.79 0.77
C ASP A 88 6.33 -9.56 1.28
N VAL A 89 7.00 -8.41 1.29
CA VAL A 89 6.39 -7.09 1.41
C VAL A 89 7.07 -6.17 0.39
N TYR A 90 6.28 -5.49 -0.40
CA TYR A 90 6.76 -4.55 -1.41
C TYR A 90 6.54 -3.12 -0.96
N ILE A 91 7.37 -2.21 -1.45
CA ILE A 91 7.33 -0.78 -1.14
C ILE A 91 7.61 0.05 -2.39
N THR A 92 7.00 1.22 -2.47
CA THR A 92 7.36 2.28 -3.40
C THR A 92 6.87 3.63 -2.88
N ASN A 93 7.48 4.71 -3.36
CA ASN A 93 6.90 6.04 -3.34
C ASN A 93 6.95 6.69 -4.73
N ASP A 94 7.04 5.88 -5.80
CA ASP A 94 6.98 6.37 -7.17
C ASP A 94 5.67 7.12 -7.41
N PRO A 95 5.69 8.41 -7.79
CA PRO A 95 4.47 9.20 -7.99
C PRO A 95 3.55 8.69 -9.09
N TRP A 96 4.11 8.00 -10.11
CA TRP A 96 3.36 7.50 -11.26
C TRP A 96 2.85 6.08 -11.08
N GLU A 97 3.50 5.30 -10.21
CA GLU A 97 3.12 3.91 -9.91
C GLU A 97 2.52 3.76 -8.50
N GLY A 98 2.54 4.82 -7.69
CA GLY A 98 1.95 4.95 -6.36
C GLY A 98 0.84 6.00 -6.32
N THR A 99 0.98 7.02 -5.49
CA THR A 99 -0.09 7.96 -5.12
C THR A 99 0.14 9.43 -5.43
N GLY A 100 1.14 9.77 -6.24
CA GLY A 100 1.24 11.10 -6.87
C GLY A 100 2.37 11.99 -6.39
N HIS A 101 3.05 11.71 -5.26
CA HIS A 101 4.25 12.40 -4.80
C HIS A 101 5.12 11.51 -3.90
N LEU A 102 6.41 11.93 -3.68
CA LEU A 102 7.35 11.08 -2.95
C LEU A 102 7.02 10.91 -1.46
N HIS A 103 6.25 11.83 -0.87
CA HIS A 103 5.86 11.75 0.53
C HIS A 103 4.86 10.63 0.83
N ASP A 104 4.22 10.06 -0.18
CA ASP A 104 3.29 8.94 0.00
C ASP A 104 4.00 7.61 -0.20
N ILE A 105 4.21 6.88 0.89
CA ILE A 105 4.76 5.52 0.80
C ILE A 105 3.62 4.53 0.65
N THR A 106 3.66 3.78 -0.46
CA THR A 106 2.77 2.65 -0.73
C THR A 106 3.44 1.35 -0.37
N VAL A 107 2.75 0.52 0.41
CA VAL A 107 3.18 -0.82 0.80
C VAL A 107 2.15 -1.84 0.33
N VAL A 108 2.63 -2.93 -0.29
CA VAL A 108 1.78 -4.03 -0.77
C VAL A 108 2.28 -5.35 -0.21
N THR A 109 1.36 -6.15 0.32
CA THR A 109 1.65 -7.47 0.89
C THR A 109 0.79 -8.53 0.22
N PRO A 110 1.35 -9.58 -0.40
CA PRO A 110 0.59 -10.70 -0.91
C PRO A 110 0.05 -11.55 0.24
N SER A 111 -1.16 -12.05 0.06
CA SER A 111 -1.81 -12.98 1.00
C SER A 111 -1.93 -14.35 0.37
N PHE A 112 -1.48 -15.38 1.09
CA PHE A 112 -1.51 -16.76 0.63
C PHE A 112 -2.47 -17.59 1.47
N HIS A 113 -3.14 -18.55 0.83
CA HIS A 113 -3.96 -19.56 1.49
C HIS A 113 -3.56 -20.94 0.98
N LYS A 114 -3.11 -21.82 1.86
CA LYS A 114 -2.63 -23.19 1.52
C LYS A 114 -1.55 -23.21 0.42
N GLY A 115 -0.66 -22.22 0.43
CA GLY A 115 0.43 -22.10 -0.55
C GLY A 115 0.03 -21.46 -1.89
N GLU A 116 -1.23 -21.07 -2.08
CA GLU A 116 -1.70 -20.38 -3.26
C GLU A 116 -1.94 -18.89 -2.97
N LEU A 117 -1.57 -18.02 -3.91
CA LEU A 117 -1.84 -16.59 -3.82
C LEU A 117 -3.35 -16.35 -3.81
N ALA A 118 -3.86 -15.77 -2.74
CA ALA A 118 -5.29 -15.46 -2.55
C ALA A 118 -5.65 -14.02 -2.93
N GLY A 119 -4.70 -13.09 -2.83
CA GLY A 119 -4.89 -11.68 -3.13
C GLY A 119 -3.79 -10.83 -2.52
N PHE A 120 -4.05 -9.51 -2.40
CA PHE A 120 -3.10 -8.56 -1.83
C PHE A 120 -3.80 -7.62 -0.84
N PHE A 121 -3.03 -7.16 0.13
CA PHE A 121 -3.35 -5.98 0.93
C PHE A 121 -2.42 -4.85 0.51
N GLY A 122 -2.98 -3.66 0.30
CA GLY A 122 -2.22 -2.47 -0.02
C GLY A 122 -2.58 -1.34 0.93
N CYS A 123 -1.62 -0.52 1.27
CA CYS A 123 -1.85 0.74 1.97
C CYS A 123 -0.89 1.81 1.50
N THR A 124 -1.29 3.06 1.65
CA THR A 124 -0.40 4.20 1.51
C THR A 124 -0.56 5.11 2.71
N ALA A 125 0.50 5.82 3.06
CA ALA A 125 0.50 6.77 4.15
C ALA A 125 1.46 7.91 3.85
N HIS A 126 1.00 9.14 4.12
CA HIS A 126 1.82 10.33 3.99
C HIS A 126 2.86 10.42 5.09
N ILE A 127 4.13 10.55 4.72
CA ILE A 127 5.25 10.78 5.63
C ILE A 127 5.70 12.24 5.58
N VAL A 128 6.08 12.80 6.72
CA VAL A 128 6.38 14.24 6.85
C VAL A 128 7.77 14.61 6.37
N ASP A 129 8.70 13.66 6.34
CA ASP A 129 10.09 13.88 5.97
C ASP A 129 10.62 12.69 5.18
N ILE A 130 11.14 12.97 4.00
CA ILE A 130 11.77 11.99 3.12
C ILE A 130 13.15 12.49 2.63
N GLY A 131 13.76 13.39 3.39
CA GLY A 131 15.12 13.86 3.19
C GLY A 131 15.31 14.93 2.11
N GLY A 132 14.21 15.51 1.59
CA GLY A 132 14.26 16.60 0.62
C GLY A 132 13.64 17.89 1.13
N ARG A 133 12.93 18.60 0.24
CA ARG A 133 12.08 19.71 0.65
C ARG A 133 10.91 19.18 1.49
N GLY A 134 10.58 19.89 2.56
CA GLY A 134 9.40 19.59 3.35
C GLY A 134 8.13 19.68 2.52
N PHE A 135 7.02 19.23 3.10
CA PHE A 135 5.71 19.26 2.46
C PHE A 135 5.31 20.68 2.06
N GLY A 136 5.33 20.96 0.75
CA GLY A 136 5.01 22.25 0.19
C GLY A 136 4.94 22.19 -1.35
N ALA A 137 4.31 23.21 -1.96
CA ALA A 137 4.11 23.27 -3.41
C ALA A 137 5.27 23.97 -4.15
N ASP A 138 6.42 24.15 -3.52
CA ASP A 138 7.54 24.95 -4.00
C ASP A 138 8.70 24.13 -4.61
N ALA A 139 8.56 22.81 -4.66
CA ALA A 139 9.49 21.93 -5.37
C ALA A 139 9.36 22.13 -6.89
N ALA A 140 10.49 22.37 -7.58
CA ALA A 140 10.51 22.53 -9.03
C ALA A 140 10.56 21.19 -9.79
N SER A 141 10.89 20.11 -9.11
CA SER A 141 10.86 18.75 -9.64
C SER A 141 10.61 17.73 -8.54
N VAL A 142 10.13 16.54 -8.91
CA VAL A 142 9.93 15.42 -7.98
C VAL A 142 11.21 15.03 -7.23
N TYR A 143 12.37 15.20 -7.84
CA TYR A 143 13.66 14.86 -7.21
C TYR A 143 14.05 15.82 -6.05
N GLU A 144 13.43 16.98 -5.98
CA GLU A 144 13.61 17.89 -4.84
C GLU A 144 12.77 17.52 -3.64
N GLU A 145 11.75 16.68 -3.82
CA GLU A 145 10.88 16.20 -2.73
C GLU A 145 11.62 15.27 -1.77
N GLY A 146 12.63 14.53 -2.25
CA GLY A 146 13.47 13.70 -1.41
C GLY A 146 13.83 12.34 -2.01
N LEU A 147 13.95 11.33 -1.13
CA LEU A 147 14.35 9.98 -1.50
C LEU A 147 13.30 9.33 -2.39
N TYR A 148 13.70 8.89 -3.58
CA TYR A 148 12.89 8.07 -4.48
C TYR A 148 13.12 6.59 -4.21
N ILE A 149 12.05 5.84 -4.01
CA ILE A 149 12.04 4.39 -3.81
C ILE A 149 11.22 3.76 -4.95
N PRO A 150 11.86 3.09 -5.93
CA PRO A 150 11.14 2.38 -6.97
C PRO A 150 10.36 1.19 -6.37
N ILE A 151 9.47 0.57 -7.16
CA ILE A 151 8.84 -0.69 -6.73
C ILE A 151 9.92 -1.74 -6.46
N MET A 152 10.05 -2.15 -5.19
CA MET A 152 11.02 -3.13 -4.76
C MET A 152 10.54 -3.91 -3.53
N LYS A 153 11.26 -4.96 -3.16
CA LYS A 153 10.97 -5.72 -1.94
C LYS A 153 11.55 -5.00 -0.72
N LEU A 154 10.71 -4.66 0.24
CA LEU A 154 11.10 -4.28 1.60
C LEU A 154 11.40 -5.51 2.44
N VAL A 155 10.61 -6.58 2.23
CA VAL A 155 10.80 -7.88 2.86
C VAL A 155 10.79 -8.95 1.77
N ASN A 156 11.78 -9.82 1.74
CA ASN A 156 11.87 -10.95 0.83
C ASN A 156 11.70 -12.25 1.61
N ARG A 157 10.54 -12.89 1.47
CA ARG A 157 10.20 -14.16 2.15
C ARG A 157 10.45 -14.13 3.66
N GLY A 158 10.07 -13.04 4.32
CA GLY A 158 10.25 -12.82 5.76
C GLY A 158 11.56 -12.16 6.16
N GLU A 159 12.51 -11.97 5.25
CA GLU A 159 13.79 -11.30 5.52
C GLU A 159 13.74 -9.83 5.09
N VAL A 160 13.91 -8.93 6.06
CA VAL A 160 13.90 -7.47 5.84
C VAL A 160 15.16 -7.03 5.10
N ASP A 161 15.01 -6.21 4.05
CA ASP A 161 16.15 -5.56 3.37
C ASP A 161 16.77 -4.48 4.27
N GLN A 162 17.85 -4.86 4.93
CA GLN A 162 18.59 -3.99 5.86
C GLN A 162 19.26 -2.83 5.13
N THR A 163 19.55 -2.94 3.84
CA THR A 163 20.14 -1.85 3.04
C THR A 163 19.13 -0.76 2.81
N LEU A 164 17.91 -1.14 2.38
CA LEU A 164 16.82 -0.18 2.21
C LEU A 164 16.48 0.51 3.54
N ILE A 165 16.40 -0.24 4.64
CA ILE A 165 16.13 0.34 5.97
C ILE A 165 17.20 1.37 6.37
N ARG A 166 18.48 1.11 6.08
CA ARG A 166 19.56 2.07 6.36
C ARG A 166 19.43 3.33 5.50
N ILE A 167 19.10 3.19 4.21
CA ILE A 167 18.90 4.32 3.30
C ILE A 167 17.73 5.20 3.78
N VAL A 168 16.62 4.58 4.18
CA VAL A 168 15.41 5.32 4.64
C VAL A 168 15.64 6.00 6.00
N ARG A 169 16.53 5.46 6.84
CA ARG A 169 16.83 6.05 8.16
C ARG A 169 17.88 7.19 8.13
N GLY A 170 18.62 7.35 7.04
CA GLY A 170 19.71 8.32 6.89
C GLY A 170 21.00 7.78 7.50
#